data_47cd70e284b33453be81d1aa9331b3ec
#
_entry.id   47cd70e284b33453be81d1aa9331b3ec
#
_cell.length_a   1.000
_cell.length_b   1.000
_cell.length_c   1.000
_cell.angle_alpha   90.00
_cell.angle_beta   90.00
_cell.angle_gamma   90.00
#
_symmetry.space_group_name_H-M   'P 1'
#
loop_
_entity.id
_entity.type
_entity.pdbx_description
1 polymer ?
#
loop_
_entity_poly.entity_id
_entity_poly.type
_entity_poly.pdbx_seq_one_letter_code
_entity_poly.pdbx_strand_id
1 'polypeptide(L)'
;MEKAITEPKTRTPEEKRLIAIIQQTMEDAFELSVSTNLTMAEIQQSRNWFHTKACSIICDHLGTTRDHVLKLFNKLSDKYKTGQITKDQLRFAIRRLELKL
;
A
#
# COMPACT_ATOMS: atom_id res chain seq x y z
N MET A 1 32.02 -11.69 -6.46
CA MET A 1 31.57 -11.45 -6.28
C MET A 1 30.51 -11.28 -6.03
N GLU A 2 30.54 -11.46 -5.92
CA GLU A 2 29.80 -11.21 -5.78
C GLU A 2 28.94 -10.77 -5.37
N LYS A 3 28.89 -10.43 -5.27
CA LYS A 3 28.24 -9.88 -4.83
C LYS A 3 27.30 -9.57 -4.69
N ALA A 4 27.30 -9.25 -4.90
CA ALA A 4 26.49 -8.99 -4.98
C ALA A 4 25.48 -9.39 -4.65
N ILE A 5 25.29 -9.72 -4.76
CA ILE A 5 24.48 -10.46 -4.56
C ILE A 5 23.74 -10.32 -3.49
N THR A 6 24.09 -10.06 -2.80
CA THR A 6 23.47 -9.94 -1.67
C THR A 6 22.77 -8.74 -1.60
N GLU A 7 22.69 -8.15 -2.50
CA GLU A 7 22.12 -7.09 -2.51
C GLU A 7 20.81 -7.22 -2.29
N PRO A 8 20.31 -6.71 -1.44
CA PRO A 8 19.01 -6.89 -1.09
C PRO A 8 18.24 -6.26 -2.10
N LYS A 9 17.53 -6.73 -2.53
CA LYS A 9 16.61 -6.43 -3.18
C LYS A 9 16.44 -5.04 -3.35
N THR A 10 17.24 -4.35 -3.97
CA THR A 10 16.96 -3.06 -4.47
C THR A 10 15.87 -3.19 -5.49
N ARG A 11 14.80 -2.51 -5.26
CA ARG A 11 13.70 -2.54 -6.18
C ARG A 11 14.02 -1.75 -7.44
N THR A 12 13.53 -2.22 -8.58
CA THR A 12 13.68 -1.49 -9.85
C THR A 12 12.83 -0.23 -9.79
N PRO A 13 13.11 0.77 -10.64
CA PRO A 13 12.27 1.96 -10.69
C PRO A 13 10.81 1.64 -10.99
N GLU A 14 10.55 0.63 -11.82
CA GLU A 14 9.20 0.22 -12.13
C GLU A 14 8.50 -0.35 -10.91
N GLU A 15 9.19 -1.19 -10.15
CA GLU A 15 8.62 -1.74 -8.92
C GLU A 15 8.33 -0.65 -7.91
N LYS A 16 9.23 0.32 -7.78
CA LYS A 16 9.00 1.44 -6.87
C LYS A 16 7.76 2.23 -7.25
N ARG A 17 7.52 2.37 -8.54
CA ARG A 17 6.34 3.07 -9.04
C ARG A 17 5.07 2.31 -8.70
N LEU A 18 5.10 0.98 -8.86
CA LEU A 18 3.94 0.15 -8.53
C LEU A 18 3.65 0.16 -7.04
N ILE A 19 4.69 0.12 -6.22
CA ILE A 19 4.53 0.22 -4.77
C ILE A 19 3.90 1.56 -4.41
N ALA A 20 4.35 2.64 -5.06
CA ALA A 20 3.81 3.96 -4.80
C ALA A 20 2.31 4.03 -5.11
N ILE A 21 1.86 3.32 -6.14
CA ILE A 21 0.43 3.27 -6.47
C ILE A 21 -0.34 2.65 -5.31
N ILE A 22 0.15 1.53 -4.78
CA ILE A 22 -0.53 0.86 -3.65
C ILE A 22 -0.54 1.78 -2.44
N GLN A 23 0.58 2.38 -2.11
CA GLN A 23 0.69 3.26 -0.95
C GLN A 23 -0.21 4.47 -1.08
N GLN A 24 -0.23 5.09 -2.25
CA GLN A 24 -1.06 6.26 -2.48
C GLN A 24 -2.54 5.90 -2.37
N THR A 25 -2.92 4.75 -2.91
CA THR A 25 -4.31 4.31 -2.85
C THR A 25 -4.72 4.04 -1.40
N MET A 26 -3.82 3.48 -0.60
CA MET A 26 -4.11 3.31 0.83
C MET A 26 -4.28 4.64 1.53
N GLU A 27 -3.40 5.60 1.25
CA GLU A 27 -3.51 6.92 1.87
C GLU A 27 -4.83 7.59 1.49
N ASP A 28 -5.25 7.45 0.24
CA ASP A 28 -6.52 8.01 -0.18
C ASP A 28 -7.69 7.31 0.52
N ALA A 29 -7.62 5.99 0.64
CA ALA A 29 -8.67 5.22 1.30
C ALA A 29 -8.81 5.58 2.78
N PHE A 30 -7.71 5.97 3.42
CA PHE A 30 -7.74 6.39 4.82
C PHE A 30 -7.89 7.92 4.97
N GLU A 31 -8.04 8.64 3.85
CA GLU A 31 -8.18 10.10 3.86
C GLU A 31 -6.96 10.81 4.44
N LEU A 32 -5.79 10.30 4.13
CA LEU A 32 -4.54 10.87 4.63
C LEU A 32 -3.91 11.87 3.68
N SER A 33 -4.38 11.94 2.44
CA SER A 33 -3.83 12.87 1.47
C SER A 33 -4.18 14.29 1.87
N VAL A 34 -3.17 15.11 2.10
CA VAL A 34 -3.39 16.47 2.55
C VAL A 34 -3.47 17.46 1.41
N SER A 35 -3.03 17.06 0.23
CA SER A 35 -2.96 17.99 -0.89
C SER A 35 -4.17 17.96 -1.81
N THR A 36 -5.10 17.05 -1.58
CA THR A 36 -6.28 16.93 -2.42
C THR A 36 -7.52 16.81 -1.56
N ASN A 37 -8.59 17.45 -2.04
CA ASN A 37 -9.89 17.31 -1.39
C ASN A 37 -10.62 16.18 -2.09
N LEU A 38 -10.55 15.00 -1.52
CA LEU A 38 -11.21 13.84 -2.10
C LEU A 38 -12.69 13.84 -1.76
N THR A 39 -13.50 13.50 -2.73
CA THR A 39 -14.92 13.30 -2.48
C THR A 39 -15.13 11.94 -1.84
N MET A 40 -16.31 11.74 -1.23
CA MET A 40 -16.66 10.45 -0.66
C MET A 40 -16.62 9.35 -1.72
N ALA A 41 -17.03 9.67 -2.94
CA ALA A 41 -17.00 8.70 -4.02
C ALA A 41 -15.57 8.29 -4.35
N GLU A 42 -14.64 9.24 -4.36
CA GLU A 42 -13.23 8.96 -4.64
C GLU A 42 -12.61 8.12 -3.53
N ILE A 43 -12.96 8.41 -2.28
CA ILE A 43 -12.48 7.61 -1.15
C ILE A 43 -12.98 6.18 -1.27
N GLN A 44 -14.25 6.02 -1.62
CA GLN A 44 -14.83 4.70 -1.77
C GLN A 44 -14.18 3.94 -2.94
N GLN A 45 -13.87 4.64 -4.04
CA GLN A 45 -13.15 4.03 -5.15
C GLN A 45 -11.78 3.53 -4.71
N SER A 46 -11.08 4.31 -3.88
CA SER A 46 -9.77 3.90 -3.38
C SER A 46 -9.89 2.63 -2.55
N ARG A 47 -10.90 2.52 -1.72
CA ARG A 47 -11.13 1.31 -0.92
C ARG A 47 -11.46 0.12 -1.81
N ASN A 48 -12.27 0.34 -2.82
CA ASN A 48 -12.70 -0.73 -3.73
C ASN A 48 -11.57 -1.20 -4.63
N TRP A 49 -10.59 -0.32 -4.88
CA TRP A 49 -9.49 -0.67 -5.79
C TRP A 49 -8.77 -1.96 -5.39
N PHE A 50 -8.67 -2.22 -4.07
CA PHE A 50 -7.97 -3.41 -3.59
C PHE A 50 -8.68 -4.71 -3.94
N HIS A 51 -9.92 -4.62 -4.41
CA HIS A 51 -10.68 -5.79 -4.83
C HIS A 51 -10.68 -5.95 -6.35
N THR A 52 -9.99 -5.08 -7.07
CA THR A 52 -10.01 -5.11 -8.53
C THR A 52 -8.90 -5.99 -9.09
N LYS A 53 -9.09 -6.33 -10.36
CA LYS A 53 -8.07 -7.08 -11.09
C LYS A 53 -6.80 -6.26 -11.26
N ALA A 54 -6.93 -4.94 -11.38
CA ALA A 54 -5.76 -4.07 -11.50
C ALA A 54 -4.82 -4.24 -10.31
N CYS A 55 -5.38 -4.31 -9.10
CA CYS A 55 -4.60 -4.54 -7.91
C CYS A 55 -3.89 -5.89 -7.97
N SER A 56 -4.61 -6.92 -8.42
CA SER A 56 -4.03 -8.26 -8.54
C SER A 56 -2.86 -8.29 -9.51
N ILE A 57 -2.99 -7.60 -10.63
CA ILE A 57 -1.92 -7.54 -11.63
C ILE A 57 -0.68 -6.87 -11.06
N ILE A 58 -0.86 -5.76 -10.37
CA ILE A 58 0.25 -5.04 -9.75
C ILE A 58 0.93 -5.92 -8.70
N CYS A 59 0.14 -6.61 -7.90
CA CYS A 59 0.69 -7.48 -6.86
C CYS A 59 1.52 -8.61 -7.48
N ASP A 60 1.04 -9.19 -8.59
CA ASP A 60 1.79 -10.23 -9.28
C ASP A 60 3.17 -9.72 -9.72
N HIS A 61 3.23 -8.52 -10.24
CA HIS A 61 4.50 -7.91 -10.66
C HIS A 61 5.45 -7.70 -9.50
N LEU A 62 4.91 -7.49 -8.31
CA LEU A 62 5.72 -7.23 -7.12
C LEU A 62 6.07 -8.49 -6.34
N GLY A 63 5.59 -9.64 -6.78
CA GLY A 63 5.87 -10.88 -6.08
C GLY A 63 5.04 -11.08 -4.84
N THR A 64 3.88 -10.45 -4.77
CA THR A 64 2.97 -10.61 -3.66
C THR A 64 1.58 -10.95 -4.20
N THR A 65 0.58 -10.99 -3.35
CA THR A 65 -0.79 -11.30 -3.77
C THR A 65 -1.72 -10.20 -3.28
N ARG A 66 -2.85 -10.10 -3.97
CA ARG A 66 -3.89 -9.17 -3.55
C ARG A 66 -4.38 -9.50 -2.14
N ASP A 67 -4.49 -10.78 -1.82
CA ASP A 67 -4.93 -11.19 -0.47
C ASP A 67 -3.97 -10.70 0.60
N HIS A 68 -2.68 -10.78 0.34
CA HIS A 68 -1.68 -10.31 1.29
C HIS A 68 -1.82 -8.80 1.53
N VAL A 69 -1.98 -8.06 0.43
CA VAL A 69 -2.13 -6.61 0.52
C VAL A 69 -3.42 -6.25 1.25
N LEU A 70 -4.51 -6.97 0.96
CA LEU A 70 -5.77 -6.75 1.66
C LEU A 70 -5.66 -7.01 3.15
N LYS A 71 -4.93 -8.06 3.54
CA LYS A 71 -4.72 -8.34 4.96
C LYS A 71 -3.98 -7.21 5.64
N LEU A 72 -2.95 -6.67 4.96
CA LEU A 72 -2.21 -5.53 5.51
C LEU A 72 -3.12 -4.32 5.65
N PHE A 73 -3.92 -4.05 4.62
CA PHE A 73 -4.84 -2.92 4.63
C PHE A 73 -5.85 -3.05 5.78
N ASN A 74 -6.45 -4.24 5.92
CA ASN A 74 -7.43 -4.46 6.97
C ASN A 74 -6.82 -4.37 8.36
N LYS A 75 -5.60 -4.87 8.52
CA LYS A 75 -4.91 -4.79 9.80
C LYS A 75 -4.67 -3.34 10.21
N LEU A 76 -4.21 -2.53 9.26
CA LEU A 76 -4.00 -1.11 9.52
C LEU A 76 -5.31 -0.39 9.80
N SER A 77 -6.35 -0.75 9.06
CA SER A 77 -7.67 -0.17 9.25
C SER A 77 -8.19 -0.44 10.66
N ASP A 78 -8.06 -1.69 11.13
CA ASP A 78 -8.52 -2.05 12.47
C ASP A 78 -7.75 -1.30 13.53
N LYS A 79 -6.43 -1.20 13.41
CA LYS A 79 -5.62 -0.49 14.38
C LYS A 79 -5.98 0.99 14.45
N TYR A 80 -6.23 1.57 13.29
CA TYR A 80 -6.58 2.98 13.22
C TYR A 80 -7.97 3.25 13.80
N LYS A 81 -8.93 2.39 13.45
CA LYS A 81 -10.31 2.56 13.95
C LYS A 81 -10.42 2.39 15.45
N THR A 82 -9.61 1.51 16.00
CA THR A 82 -9.66 1.26 17.45
C THR A 82 -8.77 2.20 18.24
N GLY A 83 -8.09 3.13 17.56
CA GLY A 83 -7.26 4.09 18.25
C GLY A 83 -5.90 3.57 18.67
N GLN A 84 -5.50 2.40 18.20
CA GLN A 84 -4.21 1.83 18.56
C GLN A 84 -3.05 2.58 17.92
N ILE A 85 -3.29 3.23 16.79
CA ILE A 85 -2.28 4.04 16.12
C ILE A 85 -2.88 5.38 15.74
N THR A 86 -2.03 6.39 15.70
CA THR A 86 -2.44 7.73 15.30
C THR A 86 -2.40 7.84 13.79
N LYS A 87 -2.93 8.96 13.28
CA LYS A 87 -2.91 9.26 11.85
C LYS A 87 -1.48 9.28 11.31
N ASP A 88 -0.57 9.89 12.05
CA ASP A 88 0.83 9.96 11.61
C ASP A 88 1.49 8.59 11.62
N GLN A 89 1.18 7.77 12.63
CA GLN A 89 1.71 6.42 12.69
C GLN A 89 1.17 5.57 11.53
N LEU A 90 -0.09 5.76 11.19
CA LEU A 90 -0.69 5.06 10.05
C LEU A 90 0.01 5.44 8.76
N ARG A 91 0.23 6.72 8.53
CA ARG A 91 0.91 7.19 7.33
C ARG A 91 2.32 6.61 7.24
N PHE A 92 3.03 6.60 8.37
CA PHE A 92 4.37 6.06 8.43
C PHE A 92 4.37 4.56 8.11
N ALA A 93 3.41 3.83 8.66
CA ALA A 93 3.31 2.39 8.42
C ALA A 93 3.04 2.09 6.94
N ILE A 94 2.18 2.88 6.29
CA ILE A 94 1.90 2.69 4.88
C ILE A 94 3.17 2.87 4.05
N ARG A 95 3.98 3.87 4.39
CA ARG A 95 5.19 4.15 3.63
C ARG A 95 6.28 3.11 3.83
N ARG A 96 6.15 2.31 4.88
CA ARG A 96 7.13 1.28 5.19
C ARG A 96 6.59 -0.13 5.00
N LEU A 97 5.49 -0.28 4.26
CA LEU A 97 4.91 -1.60 4.05
C LEU A 97 5.87 -2.54 3.35
N GLU A 98 5.94 -3.76 3.88
CA GLU A 98 6.68 -4.83 3.24
C GLU A 98 5.66 -5.58 2.39
N LEU A 99 5.72 -5.42 1.10
CA LEU A 99 4.77 -6.01 0.19
C LEU A 99 5.17 -7.39 -0.33
N LYS A 100 6.35 -7.86 0.02
CA LYS A 100 6.74 -9.20 -0.39
C LYS A 100 6.11 -10.25 0.49
N LEU A 101 5.82 -11.36 -0.08
CA LEU A 101 5.37 -12.52 0.68
C LEU A 101 6.51 -13.18 1.41
#